data_7ae9e3beaca8673c79cd8455c4521be3
#
_entry.id   7ae9e3beaca8673c79cd8455c4521be3
#
_cell.length_a   1.000
_cell.length_b   1.000
_cell.length_c   1.000
_cell.angle_alpha   90.00
_cell.angle_beta   90.00
_cell.angle_gamma   90.00
#
_symmetry.space_group_name_H-M   'P 1'
#
loop_
_entity.id
_entity.type
_entity.pdbx_description
1 polymer ?
#
loop_
_entity_poly.entity_id
_entity_poly.type
_entity_poly.pdbx_seq_one_letter_code
_entity_poly.pdbx_strand_id
1 'polypeptide(L)'
;MSLLSNDIEEINVQPNEKNLIIIGPTVSQLPNQSDVLSTINKFNESINARIGFLTDFCNNTSAWLLGNLPHRDICGKKSKIIGKNAYEMISEKLSTYILFNLEPEHDFWDSNIVESALKNSKCNIIFTSYITPMIEKYADMVIPISTFAECDGSYINIDGTFQSFSKIVEPKKDISSGWSILNNLL
;
A
#
# COMPACT_ATOMS: atom_id res chain seq x y z
N MET A 1 -4.47 -17.16 22.94
CA MET A 1 -3.84 -18.15 22.06
C MET A 1 -4.39 -19.58 22.25
N SER A 2 -5.14 -19.87 23.31
CA SER A 2 -5.74 -21.17 23.59
C SER A 2 -7.07 -21.46 22.86
N LEU A 3 -7.73 -20.45 22.30
CA LEU A 3 -9.03 -20.63 21.62
C LEU A 3 -8.91 -21.27 20.22
N LEU A 4 -7.81 -21.04 19.51
CA LEU A 4 -7.63 -21.58 18.16
C LEU A 4 -7.23 -23.06 18.10
N SER A 5 -6.68 -23.63 19.17
CA SER A 5 -6.22 -25.03 19.14
C SER A 5 -7.31 -26.06 19.46
N ASN A 6 -8.34 -25.68 20.18
CA ASN A 6 -9.43 -26.61 20.56
C ASN A 6 -10.59 -26.60 19.55
N ASP A 7 -10.80 -25.47 18.84
CA ASP A 7 -11.92 -25.33 17.91
C ASP A 7 -11.62 -25.92 16.51
N ILE A 8 -10.36 -26.16 16.19
CA ILE A 8 -9.95 -26.74 14.88
C ILE A 8 -10.38 -28.21 14.75
N GLU A 9 -10.48 -28.95 15.83
CA GLU A 9 -10.92 -30.35 15.80
C GLU A 9 -12.41 -30.52 15.42
N GLU A 10 -13.23 -29.45 15.54
CA GLU A 10 -14.65 -29.46 15.14
C GLU A 10 -14.86 -29.13 13.66
N ILE A 11 -13.84 -28.60 12.96
CA ILE A 11 -13.96 -28.30 11.53
C ILE A 11 -13.67 -29.55 10.71
N ASN A 12 -14.71 -30.29 10.38
CA ASN A 12 -14.61 -31.52 9.58
C ASN A 12 -14.44 -31.18 8.08
N VAL A 13 -13.28 -30.69 7.69
CA VAL A 13 -12.90 -30.45 6.30
C VAL A 13 -12.16 -31.68 5.77
N GLN A 14 -12.74 -32.30 4.75
CA GLN A 14 -12.09 -33.45 4.10
C GLN A 14 -10.91 -32.97 3.23
N PRO A 15 -9.74 -33.64 3.32
CA PRO A 15 -8.60 -33.33 2.46
C PRO A 15 -8.96 -33.55 1.00
N ASN A 16 -8.89 -32.51 0.18
CA ASN A 16 -9.04 -32.62 -1.26
C ASN A 16 -8.43 -31.38 -1.96
N GLU A 17 -8.22 -31.48 -3.28
CA GLU A 17 -7.62 -30.42 -4.09
C GLU A 17 -8.54 -29.19 -4.31
N LYS A 18 -9.81 -29.27 -3.91
CA LYS A 18 -10.78 -28.19 -4.08
C LYS A 18 -10.86 -27.26 -2.86
N ASN A 19 -10.14 -27.57 -1.78
CA ASN A 19 -10.09 -26.71 -0.61
C ASN A 19 -9.27 -25.45 -0.92
N LEU A 20 -9.73 -24.30 -0.43
CA LEU A 20 -9.06 -23.02 -0.58
C LEU A 20 -9.08 -22.27 0.77
N ILE A 21 -7.94 -21.81 1.20
CA ILE A 21 -7.79 -20.89 2.33
C ILE A 21 -7.49 -19.51 1.77
N ILE A 22 -8.34 -18.54 2.04
CA ILE A 22 -8.12 -17.14 1.65
C ILE A 22 -7.73 -16.34 2.89
N ILE A 23 -6.55 -15.77 2.87
CA ILE A 23 -6.01 -14.94 3.96
C ILE A 23 -6.30 -13.48 3.63
N GLY A 24 -7.12 -12.84 4.46
CA GLY A 24 -7.48 -11.43 4.29
C GLY A 24 -6.38 -10.47 4.73
N PRO A 25 -6.47 -9.19 4.33
CA PRO A 25 -5.42 -8.19 4.57
C PRO A 25 -5.20 -7.87 6.05
N THR A 26 -6.20 -8.04 6.91
CA THR A 26 -6.08 -7.81 8.36
C THR A 26 -4.95 -8.63 9.00
N VAL A 27 -4.64 -9.81 8.46
CA VAL A 27 -3.55 -10.66 8.99
C VAL A 27 -2.20 -9.97 8.85
N SER A 28 -1.98 -9.17 7.81
CA SER A 28 -0.73 -8.44 7.60
C SER A 28 -0.49 -7.33 8.65
N GLN A 29 -1.56 -6.90 9.32
CA GLN A 29 -1.52 -5.84 10.34
C GLN A 29 -1.38 -6.37 11.76
N LEU A 30 -1.44 -7.70 11.95
CA LEU A 30 -1.34 -8.32 13.27
C LEU A 30 0.11 -8.32 13.78
N PRO A 31 0.36 -7.96 15.05
CA PRO A 31 1.70 -8.02 15.66
C PRO A 31 2.31 -9.42 15.64
N ASN A 32 1.46 -10.45 15.68
CA ASN A 32 1.84 -11.87 15.66
C ASN A 32 1.55 -12.55 14.30
N GLN A 33 1.64 -11.82 13.21
CA GLN A 33 1.39 -12.32 11.85
C GLN A 33 2.10 -13.64 11.55
N SER A 34 3.37 -13.76 11.93
CA SER A 34 4.17 -14.97 11.69
C SER A 34 3.59 -16.21 12.36
N ASP A 35 3.06 -16.08 13.57
CA ASP A 35 2.44 -17.19 14.31
C ASP A 35 1.13 -17.62 13.67
N VAL A 36 0.33 -16.62 13.22
CA VAL A 36 -0.93 -16.87 12.52
C VAL A 36 -0.66 -17.62 11.22
N LEU A 37 0.28 -17.15 10.40
CA LEU A 37 0.66 -17.81 9.15
C LEU A 37 1.23 -19.22 9.38
N SER A 38 2.04 -19.42 10.42
CA SER A 38 2.54 -20.74 10.80
C SER A 38 1.39 -21.70 11.18
N THR A 39 0.39 -21.20 11.93
CA THR A 39 -0.78 -21.98 12.31
C THR A 39 -1.63 -22.35 11.09
N ILE A 40 -1.84 -21.40 10.17
CA ILE A 40 -2.55 -21.65 8.90
C ILE A 40 -1.83 -22.71 8.08
N ASN A 41 -0.50 -22.64 7.97
CA ASN A 41 0.29 -23.63 7.24
C ASN A 41 0.16 -25.03 7.85
N LYS A 42 0.24 -25.16 9.19
CA LYS A 42 0.04 -26.45 9.88
C LYS A 42 -1.36 -27.01 9.64
N PHE A 43 -2.39 -26.16 9.69
CA PHE A 43 -3.75 -26.57 9.37
C PHE A 43 -3.86 -27.01 7.91
N ASN A 44 -3.21 -26.30 6.98
CA ASN A 44 -3.21 -26.67 5.57
C ASN A 44 -2.59 -28.04 5.29
N GLU A 45 -1.58 -28.45 6.07
CA GLU A 45 -1.00 -29.81 5.96
C GLU A 45 -2.05 -30.93 6.17
N SER A 46 -3.08 -30.65 6.98
CA SER A 46 -4.14 -31.64 7.25
C SER A 46 -5.24 -31.67 6.18
N ILE A 47 -5.49 -30.57 5.46
CA ILE A 47 -6.61 -30.45 4.52
C ILE A 47 -6.19 -30.33 3.05
N ASN A 48 -4.89 -30.19 2.80
CA ASN A 48 -4.32 -30.03 1.44
C ASN A 48 -5.04 -28.97 0.60
N ALA A 49 -5.18 -27.75 1.15
CA ALA A 49 -5.81 -26.63 0.47
C ALA A 49 -4.81 -25.79 -0.32
N ARG A 50 -5.28 -25.05 -1.31
CA ARG A 50 -4.53 -23.93 -1.89
C ARG A 50 -4.63 -22.73 -0.97
N ILE A 51 -3.53 -22.00 -0.76
CA ILE A 51 -3.53 -20.77 0.03
C ILE A 51 -3.46 -19.58 -0.92
N GLY A 52 -4.42 -18.67 -0.78
CA GLY A 52 -4.46 -17.39 -1.47
C GLY A 52 -4.41 -16.23 -0.49
N PHE A 53 -3.87 -15.10 -0.92
CA PHE A 53 -3.83 -13.88 -0.14
C PHE A 53 -4.68 -12.81 -0.81
N LEU A 54 -5.39 -12.01 -0.01
CA LEU A 54 -5.97 -10.76 -0.46
C LEU A 54 -5.15 -9.61 0.12
N THR A 55 -4.84 -8.64 -0.72
CA THR A 55 -4.09 -7.44 -0.33
C THR A 55 -5.06 -6.28 -0.08
N ASP A 56 -4.61 -5.26 0.69
CA ASP A 56 -5.42 -4.06 0.96
C ASP A 56 -5.77 -3.29 -0.32
N PHE A 57 -4.86 -3.29 -1.30
CA PHE A 57 -5.02 -2.53 -2.53
C PHE A 57 -4.78 -3.38 -3.77
N CYS A 58 -5.44 -3.02 -4.86
CA CYS A 58 -5.43 -3.77 -6.13
C CYS A 58 -4.07 -3.82 -6.83
N ASN A 59 -3.12 -2.94 -6.49
CA ASN A 59 -1.81 -2.85 -7.15
C ASN A 59 -0.62 -3.11 -6.21
N ASN A 60 -0.83 -3.75 -5.06
CA ASN A 60 0.25 -4.04 -4.11
C ASN A 60 1.35 -4.92 -4.69
N THR A 61 0.99 -5.88 -5.55
CA THR A 61 1.97 -6.75 -6.22
C THR A 61 2.90 -5.96 -7.12
N SER A 62 2.38 -4.97 -7.86
CA SER A 62 3.20 -4.08 -8.68
C SER A 62 4.18 -3.26 -7.82
N ALA A 63 3.70 -2.69 -6.70
CA ALA A 63 4.56 -1.93 -5.79
C ALA A 63 5.73 -2.79 -5.25
N TRP A 64 5.45 -4.05 -4.92
CA TRP A 64 6.47 -5.02 -4.50
C TRP A 64 7.49 -5.30 -5.61
N LEU A 65 7.01 -5.59 -6.82
CA LEU A 65 7.87 -5.91 -7.97
C LEU A 65 8.75 -4.73 -8.40
N LEU A 66 8.25 -3.51 -8.27
CA LEU A 66 8.97 -2.28 -8.60
C LEU A 66 9.93 -1.82 -7.48
N GLY A 67 9.92 -2.48 -6.32
CA GLY A 67 10.79 -2.12 -5.19
C GLY A 67 10.32 -0.88 -4.44
N ASN A 68 9.02 -0.59 -4.46
CA ASN A 68 8.44 0.52 -3.69
C ASN A 68 8.28 0.14 -2.19
N LEU A 69 9.39 -0.29 -1.61
CA LEU A 69 9.52 -0.73 -0.22
C LEU A 69 10.84 -0.22 0.36
N PRO A 70 10.86 0.21 1.64
CA PRO A 70 12.06 0.79 2.23
C PRO A 70 13.28 -0.12 2.23
N HIS A 71 13.10 -1.43 2.22
CA HIS A 71 14.15 -2.43 2.40
C HIS A 71 14.36 -3.36 1.19
N ARG A 72 13.64 -3.12 0.08
CA ARG A 72 13.70 -3.93 -1.13
C ARG A 72 13.81 -3.07 -2.37
N ASP A 73 14.63 -3.51 -3.31
CA ASP A 73 14.72 -2.99 -4.66
C ASP A 73 13.86 -3.82 -5.63
N ILE A 74 13.92 -3.46 -6.90
CA ILE A 74 13.18 -4.12 -7.98
C ILE A 74 13.30 -5.65 -7.90
N CYS A 75 12.18 -6.32 -8.10
CA CYS A 75 12.02 -7.77 -8.03
C CYS A 75 12.41 -8.36 -6.65
N GLY A 76 12.19 -7.61 -5.58
CA GLY A 76 12.42 -8.06 -4.20
C GLY A 76 13.89 -8.21 -3.80
N LYS A 77 14.84 -7.70 -4.61
CA LYS A 77 16.25 -7.68 -4.24
C LYS A 77 16.45 -6.88 -2.96
N LYS A 78 17.46 -7.23 -2.18
CA LYS A 78 17.80 -6.49 -0.97
C LYS A 78 18.33 -5.11 -1.36
N SER A 79 17.75 -4.05 -0.81
CA SER A 79 18.24 -2.70 -1.01
C SER A 79 19.60 -2.50 -0.34
N LYS A 80 20.49 -1.75 -0.99
CA LYS A 80 21.80 -1.37 -0.45
C LYS A 80 21.65 -0.36 0.69
N ILE A 81 20.66 0.52 0.58
CA ILE A 81 20.36 1.54 1.58
C ILE A 81 18.92 1.31 2.01
N ILE A 82 18.71 1.03 3.28
CA ILE A 82 17.38 0.86 3.83
C ILE A 82 16.77 2.23 4.05
N GLY A 83 15.66 2.50 3.38
CA GLY A 83 14.85 3.70 3.57
C GLY A 83 13.97 3.61 4.83
N LYS A 84 13.18 4.65 5.04
CA LYS A 84 12.22 4.74 6.15
C LYS A 84 10.83 4.37 5.66
N ASN A 85 10.04 3.72 6.51
CA ASN A 85 8.62 3.55 6.27
C ASN A 85 7.84 4.84 6.60
N ALA A 86 6.56 4.89 6.27
CA ALA A 86 5.73 6.08 6.47
C ALA A 86 5.68 6.53 7.94
N TYR A 87 5.59 5.57 8.88
CA TYR A 87 5.59 5.87 10.31
C TYR A 87 6.90 6.53 10.76
N GLU A 88 8.02 5.97 10.37
CA GLU A 88 9.36 6.50 10.70
C GLU A 88 9.55 7.90 10.11
N MET A 89 9.16 8.10 8.83
CA MET A 89 9.27 9.41 8.18
C MET A 89 8.47 10.50 8.92
N ILE A 90 7.25 10.19 9.31
CA ILE A 90 6.38 11.16 10.00
C ILE A 90 6.84 11.40 11.45
N SER A 91 7.27 10.34 12.16
CA SER A 91 7.68 10.44 13.55
C SER A 91 9.02 11.19 13.74
N GLU A 92 9.93 11.08 12.78
CA GLU A 92 11.25 11.70 12.84
C GLU A 92 11.29 13.18 12.45
N LYS A 93 10.17 13.77 12.01
CA LYS A 93 10.06 15.19 11.65
C LYS A 93 11.12 15.61 10.63
N LEU A 94 11.00 15.12 9.42
CA LEU A 94 11.91 15.42 8.33
C LEU A 94 11.83 16.91 7.93
N SER A 95 12.89 17.44 7.34
CA SER A 95 12.93 18.83 6.90
C SER A 95 12.09 19.10 5.64
N THR A 96 11.87 18.09 4.82
CA THR A 96 11.10 18.20 3.58
C THR A 96 10.24 16.98 3.39
N TYR A 97 8.98 17.20 3.02
CA TYR A 97 8.05 16.16 2.63
C TYR A 97 7.63 16.34 1.18
N ILE A 98 7.63 15.25 0.45
CA ILE A 98 7.00 15.14 -0.86
C ILE A 98 5.88 14.14 -0.71
N LEU A 99 4.63 14.62 -0.74
CA LEU A 99 3.45 13.77 -0.67
C LEU A 99 2.92 13.56 -2.09
N PHE A 100 2.74 12.30 -2.47
CA PHE A 100 2.30 11.96 -3.81
C PHE A 100 0.98 11.21 -3.75
N ASN A 101 -0.08 11.86 -4.27
CA ASN A 101 -1.46 11.36 -4.31
C ASN A 101 -1.93 10.83 -2.94
N LEU A 102 -1.74 11.66 -1.91
CA LEU A 102 -2.00 11.31 -0.52
C LEU A 102 -2.77 12.45 0.13
N GLU A 103 -3.85 12.10 0.84
CA GLU A 103 -4.67 13.00 1.62
C GLU A 103 -4.34 12.84 3.10
N PRO A 104 -3.52 13.72 3.70
CA PRO A 104 -2.94 13.50 5.03
C PRO A 104 -3.95 13.21 6.13
N GLU A 105 -5.15 13.83 6.04
CA GLU A 105 -6.21 13.65 7.03
C GLU A 105 -6.86 12.27 6.99
N HIS A 106 -6.80 11.59 5.84
CA HIS A 106 -7.58 10.37 5.56
C HIS A 106 -6.69 9.13 5.42
N ASP A 107 -5.47 9.29 4.92
CA ASP A 107 -4.60 8.16 4.58
C ASP A 107 -3.68 7.73 5.73
N PHE A 108 -3.61 8.51 6.82
CA PHE A 108 -2.85 8.15 8.01
C PHE A 108 -3.79 7.77 9.17
N TRP A 109 -3.33 6.82 9.99
CA TRP A 109 -4.09 6.35 11.17
C TRP A 109 -4.22 7.43 12.28
N ASP A 110 -3.31 8.41 12.32
CA ASP A 110 -3.32 9.54 13.25
C ASP A 110 -2.97 10.82 12.52
N SER A 111 -3.99 11.61 12.22
CA SER A 111 -3.85 12.89 11.52
C SER A 111 -3.08 13.93 12.32
N ASN A 112 -3.07 13.86 13.66
CA ASN A 112 -2.36 14.83 14.51
C ASN A 112 -0.84 14.68 14.38
N ILE A 113 -0.35 13.44 14.25
CA ILE A 113 1.09 13.18 14.07
C ILE A 113 1.52 13.75 12.72
N VAL A 114 0.74 13.53 11.67
CA VAL A 114 1.02 14.06 10.33
C VAL A 114 0.96 15.59 10.32
N GLU A 115 -0.07 16.18 10.91
CA GLU A 115 -0.17 17.64 11.04
C GLU A 115 1.05 18.23 11.75
N SER A 116 1.49 17.62 12.85
CA SER A 116 2.70 18.02 13.55
C SER A 116 3.95 17.92 12.68
N ALA A 117 4.08 16.88 11.88
CA ALA A 117 5.21 16.69 10.97
C ALA A 117 5.26 17.77 9.87
N LEU A 118 4.14 18.01 9.19
CA LEU A 118 4.03 19.00 8.13
C LEU A 118 4.24 20.44 8.66
N LYS A 119 3.69 20.76 9.83
CA LYS A 119 3.87 22.05 10.49
C LYS A 119 5.32 22.37 10.83
N ASN A 120 6.11 21.37 11.20
CA ASN A 120 7.50 21.54 11.65
C ASN A 120 8.52 21.35 10.51
N SER A 121 8.10 20.97 9.32
CA SER A 121 8.96 20.87 8.15
C SER A 121 9.33 22.24 7.60
N LYS A 122 10.35 22.28 6.74
CA LYS A 122 10.78 23.50 6.05
C LYS A 122 10.15 23.63 4.67
N CYS A 123 9.71 22.51 4.08
CA CYS A 123 9.14 22.49 2.74
C CYS A 123 8.23 21.28 2.57
N ASN A 124 7.01 21.52 2.10
CA ASN A 124 6.01 20.53 1.77
C ASN A 124 5.57 20.68 0.32
N ILE A 125 5.95 19.71 -0.52
CA ILE A 125 5.54 19.66 -1.93
C ILE A 125 4.49 18.55 -2.04
N ILE A 126 3.31 18.88 -2.55
CA ILE A 126 2.19 17.96 -2.57
C ILE A 126 1.65 17.79 -3.99
N PHE A 127 1.72 16.56 -4.51
CA PHE A 127 1.09 16.14 -5.76
C PHE A 127 -0.29 15.60 -5.43
N THR A 128 -1.36 16.27 -5.84
CA THR A 128 -2.71 15.84 -5.47
C THR A 128 -3.75 16.21 -6.51
N SER A 129 -4.83 15.42 -6.53
CA SER A 129 -6.04 15.71 -7.31
C SER A 129 -7.07 16.52 -6.51
N TYR A 130 -6.92 16.59 -5.19
CA TYR A 130 -7.87 17.24 -4.27
C TYR A 130 -7.14 18.08 -3.24
N ILE A 131 -7.66 19.28 -2.99
CA ILE A 131 -7.15 20.14 -1.91
C ILE A 131 -7.97 19.87 -0.66
N THR A 132 -7.32 19.37 0.37
CA THR A 132 -7.89 19.18 1.70
C THR A 132 -7.51 20.35 2.62
N PRO A 133 -8.20 20.57 3.74
CA PRO A 133 -7.86 21.63 4.69
C PRO A 133 -6.40 21.56 5.19
N MET A 134 -5.86 20.36 5.38
CA MET A 134 -4.47 20.20 5.81
C MET A 134 -3.49 20.56 4.69
N ILE A 135 -3.78 20.18 3.45
CA ILE A 135 -2.99 20.55 2.29
C ILE A 135 -2.99 22.06 2.11
N GLU A 136 -4.17 22.70 2.15
CA GLU A 136 -4.28 24.15 2.02
C GLU A 136 -3.47 24.89 3.10
N LYS A 137 -3.41 24.34 4.31
CA LYS A 137 -2.76 24.98 5.45
C LYS A 137 -1.24 24.82 5.46
N TYR A 138 -0.70 23.69 4.99
CA TYR A 138 0.70 23.32 5.19
C TYR A 138 1.51 23.09 3.92
N ALA A 139 0.91 23.10 2.73
CA ALA A 139 1.66 22.96 1.49
C ALA A 139 2.37 24.27 1.13
N ASP A 140 3.66 24.17 0.85
CA ASP A 140 4.42 25.30 0.24
C ASP A 140 4.26 25.28 -1.28
N MET A 141 4.07 24.10 -1.86
CA MET A 141 3.81 23.94 -3.29
C MET A 141 2.79 22.82 -3.51
N VAL A 142 1.77 23.08 -4.31
CA VAL A 142 0.80 22.09 -4.76
C VAL A 142 0.94 21.89 -6.25
N ILE A 143 1.13 20.64 -6.67
CA ILE A 143 1.22 20.26 -8.07
C ILE A 143 -0.03 19.44 -8.40
N PRO A 144 -0.94 19.97 -9.24
CA PRO A 144 -2.15 19.27 -9.59
C PRO A 144 -1.85 18.05 -10.46
N ILE A 145 -2.43 16.91 -10.11
CA ILE A 145 -2.36 15.67 -10.88
C ILE A 145 -3.76 15.20 -11.27
N SER A 146 -3.87 14.45 -12.37
CA SER A 146 -5.13 13.88 -12.81
C SER A 146 -5.62 12.80 -11.84
N THR A 147 -6.94 12.65 -11.78
CA THR A 147 -7.59 11.57 -11.00
C THR A 147 -7.40 10.21 -11.67
N PHE A 148 -7.75 9.13 -10.96
CA PHE A 148 -7.65 7.77 -11.50
C PHE A 148 -8.47 7.53 -12.78
N ALA A 149 -9.59 8.26 -12.96
CA ALA A 149 -10.43 8.15 -14.14
C ALA A 149 -9.86 8.90 -15.36
N GLU A 150 -8.94 9.82 -15.15
CA GLU A 150 -8.33 10.70 -16.14
C GLU A 150 -6.93 10.25 -16.59
N CYS A 151 -6.43 9.11 -16.10
CA CYS A 151 -5.11 8.61 -16.46
C CYS A 151 -5.15 7.16 -16.95
N ASP A 152 -4.23 6.83 -17.84
CA ASP A 152 -3.94 5.45 -18.20
C ASP A 152 -3.03 4.80 -17.16
N GLY A 153 -3.10 3.49 -17.03
CA GLY A 153 -2.27 2.78 -16.08
C GLY A 153 -2.21 1.28 -16.29
N SER A 154 -1.41 0.64 -15.45
CA SER A 154 -1.29 -0.82 -15.43
C SER A 154 -1.18 -1.31 -14.00
N TYR A 155 -1.86 -2.38 -13.70
CA TYR A 155 -1.86 -3.03 -12.41
C TYR A 155 -1.41 -4.48 -12.54
N ILE A 156 -0.80 -4.99 -11.49
CA ILE A 156 -0.51 -6.42 -11.34
C ILE A 156 -1.26 -6.91 -10.11
N ASN A 157 -2.19 -7.83 -10.33
CA ASN A 157 -2.98 -8.40 -9.25
C ASN A 157 -2.15 -9.40 -8.42
N ILE A 158 -2.77 -9.95 -7.37
CA ILE A 158 -2.09 -10.88 -6.46
C ILE A 158 -1.64 -12.18 -7.16
N ASP A 159 -2.29 -12.59 -8.24
CA ASP A 159 -1.90 -13.74 -9.04
C ASP A 159 -0.74 -13.46 -10.01
N GLY A 160 -0.25 -12.22 -10.05
CA GLY A 160 0.79 -11.79 -10.97
C GLY A 160 0.30 -11.46 -12.38
N THR A 161 -1.01 -11.37 -12.59
CA THR A 161 -1.59 -11.02 -13.89
C THR A 161 -1.46 -9.52 -14.13
N PHE A 162 -0.78 -9.17 -15.21
CA PHE A 162 -0.63 -7.79 -15.68
C PHE A 162 -1.90 -7.34 -16.43
N GLN A 163 -2.48 -6.23 -16.03
CA GLN A 163 -3.69 -5.67 -16.60
C GLN A 163 -3.50 -4.18 -16.85
N SER A 164 -3.82 -3.72 -18.06
CA SER A 164 -3.79 -2.31 -18.43
C SER A 164 -5.21 -1.76 -18.53
N PHE A 165 -5.34 -0.48 -18.23
CA PHE A 165 -6.58 0.26 -18.38
C PHE A 165 -6.31 1.60 -19.04
N SER A 166 -7.31 2.12 -19.74
CA SER A 166 -7.27 3.43 -20.37
C SER A 166 -8.15 4.40 -19.59
N LYS A 167 -7.77 5.68 -19.62
CA LYS A 167 -8.59 6.75 -19.06
C LYS A 167 -10.01 6.73 -19.65
N ILE A 168 -10.97 7.11 -18.84
CA ILE A 168 -12.39 7.19 -19.21
C ILE A 168 -12.76 8.63 -19.57
N VAL A 169 -12.10 9.60 -18.93
CA VAL A 169 -12.35 11.03 -19.09
C VAL A 169 -11.03 11.71 -19.42
N GLU A 170 -11.08 12.71 -20.31
CA GLU A 170 -9.92 13.57 -20.56
C GLU A 170 -9.68 14.49 -19.36
N PRO A 171 -8.44 14.60 -18.87
CA PRO A 171 -8.12 15.55 -17.82
C PRO A 171 -8.38 16.99 -18.28
N LYS A 172 -8.58 17.89 -17.34
CA LYS A 172 -8.64 19.32 -17.66
C LYS A 172 -7.33 19.75 -18.32
N LYS A 173 -7.43 20.75 -19.20
CA LYS A 173 -6.27 21.36 -19.83
C LYS A 173 -5.23 21.74 -18.78
N ASP A 174 -3.98 21.42 -19.04
CA ASP A 174 -2.82 21.67 -18.19
C ASP A 174 -2.71 20.78 -16.93
N ILE A 175 -3.55 19.74 -16.79
CA ILE A 175 -3.40 18.72 -15.76
C ILE A 175 -2.87 17.43 -16.40
N SER A 176 -1.76 16.93 -15.88
CA SER A 176 -1.12 15.70 -16.34
C SER A 176 -1.22 14.60 -15.29
N SER A 177 -1.06 13.35 -15.72
CA SER A 177 -0.95 12.23 -14.77
C SER A 177 0.28 12.39 -13.89
N GLY A 178 0.16 12.02 -12.62
CA GLY A 178 1.25 12.16 -11.67
C GLY A 178 2.54 11.47 -12.11
N TRP A 179 2.44 10.26 -12.68
CA TRP A 179 3.60 9.53 -13.20
C TRP A 179 4.30 10.27 -14.38
N SER A 180 3.51 10.92 -15.24
CA SER A 180 4.06 11.70 -16.36
C SER A 180 4.83 12.93 -15.85
N ILE A 181 4.33 13.60 -14.81
CA ILE A 181 5.03 14.72 -14.20
C ILE A 181 6.35 14.26 -13.59
N LEU A 182 6.35 13.15 -12.82
CA LEU A 182 7.57 12.59 -12.26
C LEU A 182 8.59 12.20 -13.32
N ASN A 183 8.14 11.63 -14.44
CA ASN A 183 9.02 11.26 -15.54
C ASN A 183 9.67 12.47 -16.22
N ASN A 184 9.02 13.64 -16.19
CA ASN A 184 9.57 14.88 -16.75
C ASN A 184 10.54 15.60 -15.79
N LEU A 185 10.59 15.19 -14.51
CA LEU A 185 11.52 15.73 -13.52
C LEU A 185 12.87 14.98 -13.52
N LEU A 186 12.94 13.81 -14.15
CA LEU A 186 14.14 12.97 -14.29
C LEU A 186 14.91 13.34 -15.55
#